data_7136165e1f97714f50eed25a8d7970d1
#
_entry.id   7136165e1f97714f50eed25a8d7970d1
#
_cell.length_a   1.000
_cell.length_b   1.000
_cell.length_c   1.000
_cell.angle_alpha   90.00
_cell.angle_beta   90.00
_cell.angle_gamma   90.00
#
_symmetry.space_group_name_H-M   'P 1'
#
loop_
_entity.id
_entity.type
_entity.pdbx_description
1 polymer ?
#
loop_
_entity_poly.entity_id
_entity_poly.type
_entity_poly.pdbx_seq_one_letter_code
_entity_poly.pdbx_strand_id
1 'polypeptide(L)'
;MLTQSKDRIFNKDKYEYSIRALNSLVKSLNYSKKTFSTIGVKLTIVDHNSEEHVIQKYKKILNNQFFEHEILKLEFEKYKSSIENINEENKTVTENQKSNMANIKQSLNLAKESNDLIYFVEDDYLHNENSIEEMIFTYEKISTLFNDEIFLCPIDYPYLYMQPSKTNILVGNSNHWRRIDQTLCTFLTSNHMVNKYFNKLISMCEKEHYPFEKPLHEIYKKEYCFSPIPSLAVH
;
A
#
# COMPACT_ATOMS: atom_id res chain seq x y z
N MET A 1 -0.26 9.76 -9.86
CA MET A 1 0.32 8.77 -10.75
C MET A 1 1.81 8.95 -10.91
N LEU A 2 2.51 7.92 -10.74
CA LEU A 2 3.92 7.88 -10.70
C LEU A 2 4.60 8.20 -11.97
N THR A 3 5.50 9.06 -11.90
CA THR A 3 6.39 9.39 -12.97
C THR A 3 7.79 9.05 -12.56
N GLN A 4 8.02 7.82 -12.27
CA GLN A 4 9.40 7.41 -12.24
C GLN A 4 9.88 7.21 -13.67
N SER A 5 10.75 8.09 -14.08
CA SER A 5 11.39 8.15 -15.40
C SER A 5 12.50 7.11 -15.58
N LYS A 6 12.59 6.10 -14.73
CA LYS A 6 13.59 5.04 -14.89
C LYS A 6 13.09 4.00 -15.87
N ASP A 7 13.99 3.51 -16.70
CA ASP A 7 13.74 2.40 -17.60
C ASP A 7 13.18 1.20 -16.83
N ARG A 8 12.00 0.77 -17.24
CA ARG A 8 11.35 -0.40 -16.63
C ARG A 8 11.88 -1.66 -17.29
N ILE A 9 12.00 -2.74 -16.52
CA ILE A 9 12.61 -4.00 -16.98
C ILE A 9 12.07 -4.49 -18.32
N PHE A 10 10.78 -4.31 -18.59
CA PHE A 10 10.15 -4.77 -19.83
C PHE A 10 9.89 -3.64 -20.84
N ASN A 11 10.36 -2.44 -20.60
CA ASN A 11 10.17 -1.25 -21.46
C ASN A 11 8.73 -1.12 -21.99
N LYS A 12 7.75 -1.26 -21.10
CA LYS A 12 6.32 -1.11 -21.37
C LYS A 12 5.79 0.19 -20.81
N ASP A 13 4.67 0.65 -21.39
CA ASP A 13 3.95 1.79 -20.85
C ASP A 13 3.54 1.55 -19.40
N LYS A 14 3.51 2.60 -18.60
CA LYS A 14 3.20 2.50 -17.17
C LYS A 14 1.86 1.81 -16.91
N TYR A 15 0.84 2.08 -17.70
CA TYR A 15 -0.47 1.48 -17.52
C TYR A 15 -0.46 -0.06 -17.66
N GLU A 16 0.49 -0.64 -18.41
CA GLU A 16 0.65 -2.09 -18.51
C GLU A 16 1.02 -2.72 -17.15
N TYR A 17 1.86 -2.02 -16.37
CA TYR A 17 2.24 -2.47 -15.04
C TYR A 17 1.06 -2.36 -14.08
N SER A 18 0.33 -1.24 -14.08
CA SER A 18 -0.83 -1.07 -13.21
C SER A 18 -1.97 -2.06 -13.51
N ILE A 19 -2.18 -2.41 -14.79
CA ILE A 19 -3.12 -3.47 -15.18
C ILE A 19 -2.68 -4.83 -14.64
N ARG A 20 -1.38 -5.17 -14.72
CA ARG A 20 -0.86 -6.42 -14.18
C ARG A 20 -0.95 -6.47 -12.66
N ALA A 21 -0.62 -5.36 -12.00
CA ALA A 21 -0.75 -5.21 -10.56
C ALA A 21 -2.21 -5.42 -10.11
N LEU A 22 -3.16 -4.71 -10.73
CA LEU A 22 -4.59 -4.89 -10.44
C LEU A 22 -5.06 -6.32 -10.68
N ASN A 23 -4.67 -6.95 -11.79
CA ASN A 23 -5.03 -8.34 -12.06
C ASN A 23 -4.49 -9.30 -10.99
N SER A 24 -3.25 -9.10 -10.54
CA SER A 24 -2.65 -9.94 -9.50
C SER A 24 -3.35 -9.78 -8.16
N LEU A 25 -3.69 -8.53 -7.79
CA LEU A 25 -4.43 -8.24 -6.58
C LEU A 25 -5.82 -8.87 -6.61
N VAL A 26 -6.56 -8.72 -7.73
CA VAL A 26 -7.89 -9.33 -7.90
C VAL A 26 -7.82 -10.85 -7.81
N LYS A 27 -6.81 -11.49 -8.39
CA LYS A 27 -6.60 -12.93 -8.24
C LYS A 27 -6.38 -13.34 -6.79
N SER A 28 -5.57 -12.57 -6.05
CA SER A 28 -5.30 -12.84 -4.64
C SER A 28 -6.54 -12.63 -3.78
N LEU A 29 -7.38 -11.62 -4.06
CA LEU A 29 -8.68 -11.42 -3.40
C LEU A 29 -9.63 -12.59 -3.68
N ASN A 30 -9.73 -13.04 -4.94
CA ASN A 30 -10.55 -14.20 -5.31
C ASN A 30 -10.06 -15.51 -4.65
N TYR A 31 -8.75 -15.66 -4.51
CA TYR A 31 -8.17 -16.81 -3.80
C TYR A 31 -8.57 -16.79 -2.32
N SER A 32 -8.41 -15.66 -1.64
CA SER A 32 -8.73 -15.52 -0.21
C SER A 32 -10.19 -15.77 0.11
N LYS A 33 -11.12 -15.54 -0.86
CA LYS A 33 -12.55 -15.82 -0.70
C LYS A 33 -12.86 -17.28 -0.41
N LYS A 34 -12.01 -18.21 -0.83
CA LYS A 34 -12.20 -19.65 -0.57
C LYS A 34 -12.14 -19.95 0.94
N THR A 35 -11.28 -19.22 1.65
CA THR A 35 -11.09 -19.37 3.10
C THR A 35 -11.97 -18.39 3.88
N PHE A 36 -12.04 -17.14 3.44
CA PHE A 36 -12.77 -16.07 4.11
C PHE A 36 -14.09 -15.74 3.42
N SER A 37 -14.98 -16.72 3.35
CA SER A 37 -16.24 -16.59 2.59
C SER A 37 -17.19 -15.50 3.13
N THR A 38 -17.08 -15.12 4.40
CA THR A 38 -17.93 -14.13 5.09
C THR A 38 -17.31 -12.75 5.22
N ILE A 39 -16.01 -12.60 4.91
CA ILE A 39 -15.36 -11.29 4.99
C ILE A 39 -15.85 -10.41 3.83
N GLY A 40 -16.36 -9.22 4.17
CA GLY A 40 -16.65 -8.17 3.20
C GLY A 40 -15.33 -7.53 2.72
N VAL A 41 -15.24 -7.29 1.42
CA VAL A 41 -14.09 -6.61 0.81
C VAL A 41 -14.59 -5.45 -0.04
N LYS A 42 -13.96 -4.30 0.09
CA LYS A 42 -14.16 -3.15 -0.80
C LYS A 42 -12.82 -2.74 -1.40
N LEU A 43 -12.74 -2.67 -2.72
CA LEU A 43 -11.58 -2.17 -3.45
C LEU A 43 -11.87 -0.76 -3.99
N THR A 44 -11.13 0.23 -3.52
CA THR A 44 -11.21 1.61 -4.03
C THR A 44 -9.96 1.97 -4.81
N ILE A 45 -10.10 2.37 -6.06
CA ILE A 45 -9.02 2.88 -6.90
C ILE A 45 -9.14 4.40 -6.96
N VAL A 46 -8.10 5.13 -6.54
CA VAL A 46 -8.02 6.58 -6.70
C VAL A 46 -7.21 6.91 -7.95
N ASP A 47 -7.86 7.41 -8.98
CA ASP A 47 -7.26 7.67 -10.28
C ASP A 47 -7.00 9.15 -10.52
N HIS A 48 -5.84 9.49 -11.08
CA HIS A 48 -5.51 10.85 -11.53
C HIS A 48 -5.26 10.91 -13.03
N ASN A 49 -6.32 11.21 -13.77
CA ASN A 49 -6.28 11.50 -15.21
C ASN A 49 -5.71 10.37 -16.09
N SER A 50 -5.95 9.11 -15.73
CA SER A 50 -5.68 8.01 -16.66
C SER A 50 -6.53 8.15 -17.92
N GLU A 51 -5.99 7.72 -19.06
CA GLU A 51 -6.71 7.72 -20.32
C GLU A 51 -7.92 6.77 -20.25
N GLU A 52 -9.00 7.12 -20.95
CA GLU A 52 -10.26 6.36 -20.91
C GLU A 52 -10.06 4.87 -21.23
N HIS A 53 -9.17 4.55 -22.17
CA HIS A 53 -8.91 3.14 -22.51
C HIS A 53 -8.31 2.33 -21.34
N VAL A 54 -7.55 2.97 -20.42
CA VAL A 54 -7.01 2.36 -19.20
C VAL A 54 -8.13 2.12 -18.19
N ILE A 55 -8.99 3.14 -18.00
CA ILE A 55 -10.16 3.03 -17.11
C ILE A 55 -11.09 1.92 -17.58
N GLN A 56 -11.33 1.77 -18.87
CA GLN A 56 -12.14 0.67 -19.42
C GLN A 56 -11.50 -0.71 -19.14
N LYS A 57 -10.18 -0.82 -19.21
CA LYS A 57 -9.49 -2.06 -18.82
C LYS A 57 -9.65 -2.37 -17.34
N TYR A 58 -9.56 -1.37 -16.45
CA TYR A 58 -9.82 -1.55 -15.01
C TYR A 58 -11.26 -2.02 -14.77
N LYS A 59 -12.25 -1.35 -15.36
CA LYS A 59 -13.66 -1.75 -15.28
C LYS A 59 -13.87 -3.19 -15.74
N LYS A 60 -13.20 -3.61 -16.83
CA LYS A 60 -13.27 -4.99 -17.32
C LYS A 60 -12.70 -6.00 -16.33
N ILE A 61 -11.59 -5.69 -15.66
CA ILE A 61 -10.97 -6.55 -14.64
C ILE A 61 -11.89 -6.67 -13.41
N LEU A 62 -12.52 -5.57 -13.01
CA LEU A 62 -13.36 -5.48 -11.82
C LEU A 62 -14.78 -6.01 -12.06
N ASN A 63 -15.19 -6.17 -13.31
CA ASN A 63 -16.53 -6.66 -13.64
C ASN A 63 -16.77 -8.09 -13.09
N ASN A 64 -17.94 -8.30 -12.50
CA ASN A 64 -18.37 -9.59 -11.93
C ASN A 64 -17.49 -10.14 -10.79
N GLN A 65 -16.77 -9.27 -10.06
CA GLN A 65 -16.07 -9.68 -8.87
C GLN A 65 -17.04 -9.85 -7.68
N PHE A 66 -16.68 -10.69 -6.71
CA PHE A 66 -17.51 -10.94 -5.52
C PHE A 66 -17.45 -9.79 -4.49
N PHE A 67 -16.54 -8.86 -4.65
CA PHE A 67 -16.30 -7.74 -3.74
C PHE A 67 -16.81 -6.41 -4.30
N GLU A 68 -17.13 -5.49 -3.41
CA GLU A 68 -17.46 -4.12 -3.79
C GLU A 68 -16.24 -3.42 -4.38
N HIS A 69 -16.44 -2.61 -5.40
CA HIS A 69 -15.36 -1.84 -5.99
C HIS A 69 -15.83 -0.50 -6.54
N GLU A 70 -14.94 0.47 -6.53
CA GLU A 70 -15.17 1.78 -7.11
C GLU A 70 -13.87 2.37 -7.67
N ILE A 71 -14.02 3.25 -8.67
CA ILE A 71 -12.92 4.05 -9.21
C ILE A 71 -13.27 5.50 -8.96
N LEU A 72 -12.52 6.15 -8.08
CA LEU A 72 -12.71 7.55 -7.70
C LEU A 72 -11.71 8.42 -8.43
N LYS A 73 -12.16 9.59 -8.87
CA LYS A 73 -11.25 10.61 -9.40
C LYS A 73 -10.51 11.27 -8.24
N LEU A 74 -9.19 11.48 -8.41
CA LEU A 74 -8.40 12.28 -7.48
C LEU A 74 -8.91 13.72 -7.47
N GLU A 75 -9.25 14.23 -6.27
CA GLU A 75 -9.60 15.64 -6.04
C GLU A 75 -8.31 16.50 -5.91
N PHE A 76 -7.51 16.50 -6.99
CA PHE A 76 -6.15 17.04 -6.97
C PHE A 76 -6.08 18.49 -6.47
N GLU A 77 -6.93 19.37 -6.99
CA GLU A 77 -6.92 20.80 -6.62
C GLU A 77 -7.26 21.03 -5.13
N LYS A 78 -8.09 20.16 -4.56
CA LYS A 78 -8.44 20.20 -3.13
C LYS A 78 -7.21 19.93 -2.24
N TYR A 79 -6.39 18.95 -2.63
CA TYR A 79 -5.26 18.52 -1.82
C TYR A 79 -3.96 19.26 -2.14
N LYS A 80 -3.77 19.68 -3.39
CA LYS A 80 -2.56 20.37 -3.87
C LYS A 80 -2.20 21.59 -3.03
N SER A 81 -3.18 22.39 -2.59
CA SER A 81 -2.96 23.61 -1.82
C SER A 81 -2.29 23.37 -0.46
N SER A 82 -2.38 22.15 0.10
CA SER A 82 -1.76 21.77 1.36
C SER A 82 -0.35 21.16 1.21
N ILE A 83 0.13 20.99 -0.02
CA ILE A 83 1.44 20.39 -0.29
C ILE A 83 2.49 21.50 -0.41
N GLU A 84 3.56 21.40 0.37
CA GLU A 84 4.68 22.34 0.29
C GLU A 84 5.36 22.27 -1.09
N ASN A 85 5.75 23.43 -1.61
CA ASN A 85 6.42 23.53 -2.93
C ASN A 85 7.90 23.13 -2.86
N ILE A 86 8.47 23.09 -1.67
CA ILE A 86 9.89 22.79 -1.43
C ILE A 86 9.98 21.58 -0.50
N ASN A 87 10.75 20.60 -0.88
CA ASN A 87 10.95 19.38 -0.10
C ASN A 87 11.98 19.55 1.04
N GLU A 88 12.23 18.48 1.78
CA GLU A 88 13.17 18.45 2.91
C GLU A 88 14.62 18.79 2.49
N GLU A 89 14.98 18.57 1.22
CA GLU A 89 16.32 18.87 0.66
C GLU A 89 16.40 20.26 0.00
N ASN A 90 15.40 21.13 0.19
CA ASN A 90 15.26 22.44 -0.45
C ASN A 90 15.14 22.39 -1.99
N LYS A 91 14.63 21.30 -2.54
CA LYS A 91 14.33 21.15 -3.97
C LYS A 91 12.85 21.39 -4.25
N THR A 92 12.54 21.90 -5.45
CA THR A 92 11.14 22.09 -5.87
C THR A 92 10.45 20.76 -6.07
N VAL A 93 9.29 20.60 -5.45
CA VAL A 93 8.41 19.41 -5.60
C VAL A 93 7.73 19.47 -6.97
N THR A 94 7.89 18.43 -7.77
CA THR A 94 7.30 18.36 -9.10
C THR A 94 5.78 18.18 -9.05
N GLU A 95 5.05 18.56 -10.11
CA GLU A 95 3.60 18.35 -10.20
C GLU A 95 3.23 16.85 -10.10
N ASN A 96 4.08 15.98 -10.62
CA ASN A 96 3.90 14.55 -10.53
C ASN A 96 4.02 14.04 -9.10
N GLN A 97 5.00 14.54 -8.36
CA GLN A 97 5.16 14.21 -6.95
C GLN A 97 3.99 14.76 -6.13
N LYS A 98 3.53 15.97 -6.41
CA LYS A 98 2.32 16.52 -5.78
C LYS A 98 1.08 15.66 -6.07
N SER A 99 0.95 15.16 -7.30
CA SER A 99 -0.13 14.24 -7.65
C SER A 99 -0.07 12.94 -6.83
N ASN A 100 1.12 12.37 -6.66
CA ASN A 100 1.31 11.19 -5.81
C ASN A 100 0.93 11.48 -4.34
N MET A 101 1.44 12.58 -3.79
CA MET A 101 1.13 13.01 -2.42
C MET A 101 -0.37 13.26 -2.22
N ALA A 102 -1.03 13.92 -3.18
CA ALA A 102 -2.47 14.14 -3.14
C ALA A 102 -3.27 12.82 -3.20
N ASN A 103 -2.82 11.85 -4.01
CA ASN A 103 -3.43 10.54 -4.11
C ASN A 103 -3.34 9.78 -2.76
N ILE A 104 -2.16 9.76 -2.15
CA ILE A 104 -1.96 9.15 -0.82
C ILE A 104 -2.83 9.88 0.22
N LYS A 105 -2.92 11.21 0.19
CA LYS A 105 -3.75 12.00 1.11
C LYS A 105 -5.23 11.65 0.97
N GLN A 106 -5.75 11.53 -0.25
CA GLN A 106 -7.12 11.10 -0.49
C GLN A 106 -7.35 9.68 0.02
N SER A 107 -6.44 8.75 -0.26
CA SER A 107 -6.52 7.37 0.20
C SER A 107 -6.52 7.25 1.72
N LEU A 108 -5.70 8.04 2.41
CA LEU A 108 -5.67 8.10 3.89
C LEU A 108 -6.99 8.66 4.46
N ASN A 109 -7.59 9.67 3.82
CA ASN A 109 -8.90 10.20 4.25
C ASN A 109 -10.01 9.15 4.07
N LEU A 110 -10.02 8.42 2.96
CA LEU A 110 -10.96 7.32 2.75
C LEU A 110 -10.77 6.20 3.78
N ALA A 111 -9.52 5.84 4.07
CA ALA A 111 -9.20 4.83 5.07
C ALA A 111 -9.62 5.23 6.49
N LYS A 112 -9.52 6.50 6.83
CA LYS A 112 -9.98 7.02 8.13
C LYS A 112 -11.46 6.76 8.38
N GLU A 113 -12.28 6.86 7.33
CA GLU A 113 -13.73 6.64 7.39
C GLU A 113 -14.13 5.17 7.15
N SER A 114 -13.16 4.29 6.91
CA SER A 114 -13.39 2.85 6.71
C SER A 114 -13.45 2.11 8.05
N ASN A 115 -13.78 0.83 7.99
CA ASN A 115 -13.78 -0.07 9.15
C ASN A 115 -12.72 -1.16 8.98
N ASP A 116 -12.41 -1.84 10.08
CA ASP A 116 -11.57 -3.05 10.13
C ASP A 116 -10.16 -2.88 9.53
N LEU A 117 -9.75 -3.80 8.67
CA LEU A 117 -8.42 -3.81 8.06
C LEU A 117 -8.37 -2.95 6.79
N ILE A 118 -7.30 -2.20 6.66
CA ILE A 118 -6.99 -1.35 5.52
C ILE A 118 -5.71 -1.85 4.85
N TYR A 119 -5.76 -2.09 3.55
CA TYR A 119 -4.59 -2.41 2.77
C TYR A 119 -4.33 -1.31 1.74
N PHE A 120 -3.28 -0.51 1.97
CA PHE A 120 -2.78 0.46 1.00
C PHE A 120 -1.90 -0.24 -0.03
N VAL A 121 -2.16 -0.01 -1.31
CA VAL A 121 -1.46 -0.66 -2.41
C VAL A 121 -1.09 0.35 -3.49
N GLU A 122 0.19 0.41 -3.84
CA GLU A 122 0.67 1.16 -5.02
C GLU A 122 0.39 0.38 -6.32
N ASP A 123 0.30 1.09 -7.44
CA ASP A 123 -0.22 0.57 -8.71
C ASP A 123 0.77 -0.29 -9.52
N ASP A 124 1.90 -0.68 -8.94
CA ASP A 124 2.95 -1.47 -9.57
C ASP A 124 3.41 -2.70 -8.74
N TYR A 125 2.61 -3.09 -7.73
CA TYR A 125 2.85 -4.29 -6.93
C TYR A 125 2.19 -5.53 -7.54
N LEU A 126 2.99 -6.54 -7.87
CA LEU A 126 2.52 -7.85 -8.32
C LEU A 126 2.41 -8.82 -7.15
N HIS A 127 1.20 -9.26 -6.85
CA HIS A 127 0.89 -10.15 -5.74
C HIS A 127 0.95 -11.62 -6.14
N ASN A 128 1.44 -12.46 -5.23
CA ASN A 128 1.23 -13.90 -5.29
C ASN A 128 -0.25 -14.21 -5.05
N GLU A 129 -0.71 -15.37 -5.50
CA GLU A 129 -2.13 -15.74 -5.43
C GLU A 129 -2.64 -15.80 -3.97
N ASN A 130 -1.81 -16.28 -3.04
CA ASN A 130 -2.15 -16.42 -1.62
C ASN A 130 -1.86 -15.18 -0.76
N SER A 131 -1.43 -14.05 -1.35
CA SER A 131 -0.93 -12.90 -0.57
C SER A 131 -1.94 -12.34 0.42
N ILE A 132 -3.18 -12.11 -0.02
CA ILE A 132 -4.24 -11.55 0.85
C ILE A 132 -4.62 -12.52 1.95
N GLU A 133 -4.76 -13.81 1.62
CA GLU A 133 -5.06 -14.85 2.61
C GLU A 133 -3.98 -14.92 3.70
N GLU A 134 -2.72 -15.00 3.29
CA GLU A 134 -1.58 -15.04 4.21
C GLU A 134 -1.52 -13.80 5.11
N MET A 135 -1.73 -12.60 4.55
CA MET A 135 -1.72 -11.36 5.32
C MET A 135 -2.85 -11.30 6.35
N ILE A 136 -4.08 -11.69 5.99
CA ILE A 136 -5.21 -11.66 6.93
C ILE A 136 -4.96 -12.63 8.10
N PHE A 137 -4.61 -13.88 7.83
CA PHE A 137 -4.28 -14.85 8.87
C PHE A 137 -3.13 -14.40 9.77
N THR A 138 -2.08 -13.86 9.14
CA THR A 138 -0.90 -13.40 9.89
C THR A 138 -1.24 -12.21 10.76
N TYR A 139 -2.04 -11.27 10.24
CA TYR A 139 -2.49 -10.13 11.03
C TYR A 139 -3.25 -10.58 12.28
N GLU A 140 -4.28 -11.40 12.10
CA GLU A 140 -5.08 -11.93 13.21
C GLU A 140 -4.22 -12.68 14.24
N LYS A 141 -3.36 -13.57 13.77
CA LYS A 141 -2.48 -14.37 14.62
C LYS A 141 -1.50 -13.53 15.42
N ILE A 142 -0.78 -12.61 14.75
CA ILE A 142 0.29 -11.84 15.40
C ILE A 142 -0.32 -10.76 16.30
N SER A 143 -1.37 -10.07 15.88
CA SER A 143 -2.06 -9.08 16.73
C SER A 143 -2.62 -9.71 18.00
N THR A 144 -3.20 -10.91 17.89
CA THR A 144 -3.65 -11.68 19.05
C THR A 144 -2.49 -12.07 19.96
N LEU A 145 -1.36 -12.52 19.40
CA LEU A 145 -0.18 -12.92 20.17
C LEU A 145 0.41 -11.76 20.98
N PHE A 146 0.45 -10.56 20.39
CA PHE A 146 0.96 -9.36 21.06
C PHE A 146 -0.11 -8.62 21.87
N ASN A 147 -1.38 -8.98 21.70
CA ASN A 147 -2.53 -8.20 22.21
C ASN A 147 -2.43 -6.71 21.80
N ASP A 148 -2.03 -6.47 20.57
CA ASP A 148 -1.79 -5.13 20.01
C ASP A 148 -2.02 -5.14 18.50
N GLU A 149 -2.32 -3.95 17.95
CA GLU A 149 -2.45 -3.73 16.53
C GLU A 149 -1.07 -3.65 15.86
N ILE A 150 -0.98 -4.11 14.61
CA ILE A 150 0.29 -4.22 13.89
C ILE A 150 0.21 -3.64 12.49
N PHE A 151 1.38 -3.53 11.85
CA PHE A 151 1.52 -3.28 10.41
C PHE A 151 2.11 -4.51 9.73
N LEU A 152 1.64 -4.81 8.53
CA LEU A 152 2.22 -5.83 7.65
C LEU A 152 2.61 -5.20 6.32
N CYS A 153 3.83 -5.47 5.85
CA CYS A 153 4.29 -5.17 4.51
C CYS A 153 4.32 -6.46 3.68
N PRO A 154 3.84 -6.50 2.43
CA PRO A 154 3.82 -7.74 1.65
C PRO A 154 5.17 -8.11 1.03
N ILE A 155 6.19 -7.25 1.14
CA ILE A 155 7.49 -7.44 0.48
C ILE A 155 8.61 -7.57 1.50
N ASP A 156 9.47 -8.54 1.26
CA ASP A 156 10.78 -8.69 1.90
C ASP A 156 11.84 -7.96 1.05
N TYR A 157 12.07 -6.70 1.35
CA TYR A 157 12.96 -5.87 0.55
C TYR A 157 14.43 -6.26 0.67
N PRO A 158 15.17 -6.44 -0.46
CA PRO A 158 16.59 -6.80 -0.44
C PRO A 158 17.48 -5.82 0.33
N TYR A 159 17.16 -4.52 0.33
CA TYR A 159 17.96 -3.53 1.05
C TYR A 159 17.98 -3.74 2.57
N LEU A 160 16.99 -4.41 3.14
CA LEU A 160 16.95 -4.76 4.55
C LEU A 160 18.02 -5.81 4.96
N TYR A 161 18.68 -6.43 3.99
CA TYR A 161 19.77 -7.39 4.20
C TYR A 161 21.16 -6.79 4.01
N MET A 162 21.27 -5.50 3.67
CA MET A 162 22.55 -4.86 3.39
C MET A 162 23.40 -4.65 4.66
N GLN A 163 22.75 -4.69 5.83
CA GLN A 163 23.43 -4.59 7.12
C GLN A 163 22.85 -5.60 8.12
N PRO A 164 23.69 -6.22 8.94
CA PRO A 164 23.20 -7.11 9.99
C PRO A 164 22.39 -6.31 11.03
N SER A 165 21.16 -6.76 11.29
CA SER A 165 20.30 -6.19 12.33
C SER A 165 19.68 -7.30 13.17
N LYS A 166 19.46 -7.03 14.45
CA LYS A 166 18.65 -7.92 15.29
C LYS A 166 17.19 -7.76 14.89
N THR A 167 16.53 -8.88 14.61
CA THR A 167 15.11 -8.89 14.31
C THR A 167 14.42 -10.09 14.96
N ASN A 168 13.13 -9.96 15.19
CA ASN A 168 12.29 -11.08 15.61
C ASN A 168 11.69 -11.74 14.37
N ILE A 169 11.66 -13.06 14.35
CA ILE A 169 11.00 -13.86 13.33
C ILE A 169 9.84 -14.60 13.97
N LEU A 170 8.68 -14.50 13.36
CA LEU A 170 7.44 -15.16 13.78
C LEU A 170 6.94 -16.04 12.63
N VAL A 171 6.11 -17.02 12.96
CA VAL A 171 5.43 -17.85 11.97
C VAL A 171 4.03 -17.28 11.75
N GLY A 172 3.75 -16.82 10.52
CA GLY A 172 2.42 -16.42 10.07
C GLY A 172 1.52 -17.64 9.86
N ASN A 173 0.80 -17.67 8.75
CA ASN A 173 0.05 -18.85 8.34
C ASN A 173 1.00 -19.87 7.65
N SER A 174 1.55 -19.52 6.52
CA SER A 174 2.47 -20.37 5.74
C SER A 174 3.88 -19.79 5.60
N ASN A 175 4.06 -18.51 5.85
CA ASN A 175 5.33 -17.81 5.75
C ASN A 175 5.92 -17.50 7.13
N HIS A 176 7.25 -17.33 7.15
CA HIS A 176 7.89 -16.64 8.26
C HIS A 176 7.74 -15.14 8.07
N TRP A 177 7.65 -14.41 9.17
CA TRP A 177 7.52 -12.95 9.17
C TRP A 177 8.58 -12.35 10.08
N ARG A 178 9.34 -11.41 9.57
CA ARG A 178 10.35 -10.71 10.36
C ARG A 178 9.91 -9.30 10.70
N ARG A 179 10.25 -8.85 11.90
CA ARG A 179 10.07 -7.44 12.27
C ARG A 179 10.96 -6.55 11.43
N ILE A 180 10.40 -5.46 10.93
CA ILE A 180 11.09 -4.44 10.14
C ILE A 180 10.71 -3.05 10.64
N ASP A 181 11.50 -2.05 10.28
CA ASP A 181 11.29 -0.64 10.61
C ASP A 181 11.22 0.27 9.38
N GLN A 182 11.25 -0.30 8.18
CA GLN A 182 11.21 0.40 6.91
C GLN A 182 10.37 -0.34 5.89
N THR A 183 9.50 0.40 5.18
CA THR A 183 8.70 -0.08 4.05
C THR A 183 8.58 1.03 3.00
N LEU A 184 7.90 0.74 1.89
CA LEU A 184 7.30 1.75 1.01
C LEU A 184 5.84 1.98 1.41
N CYS A 185 5.06 2.69 0.57
CA CYS A 185 3.67 3.06 0.89
C CYS A 185 2.65 1.91 0.75
N THR A 186 3.11 0.67 0.49
CA THR A 186 2.25 -0.52 0.43
C THR A 186 2.32 -1.28 1.74
N PHE A 187 1.24 -1.23 2.52
CA PHE A 187 1.14 -1.89 3.83
C PHE A 187 -0.32 -2.15 4.24
N LEU A 188 -0.51 -3.14 5.10
CA LEU A 188 -1.79 -3.48 5.73
C LEU A 188 -1.74 -3.11 7.22
N THR A 189 -2.80 -2.52 7.73
CA THR A 189 -3.01 -2.26 9.16
C THR A 189 -4.50 -2.09 9.46
N SER A 190 -4.88 -1.87 10.73
CA SER A 190 -6.26 -1.58 11.08
C SER A 190 -6.64 -0.11 10.92
N ASN A 191 -7.94 0.15 10.81
CA ASN A 191 -8.49 1.50 10.88
C ASN A 191 -8.10 2.20 12.19
N HIS A 192 -8.04 1.47 13.31
CA HIS A 192 -7.58 1.99 14.59
C HIS A 192 -6.18 2.61 14.47
N MET A 193 -5.23 1.91 13.83
CA MET A 193 -3.86 2.41 13.63
C MET A 193 -3.80 3.58 12.67
N VAL A 194 -4.61 3.56 11.60
CA VAL A 194 -4.74 4.71 10.70
C VAL A 194 -5.20 5.94 11.47
N ASN A 195 -6.24 5.83 12.30
CA ASN A 195 -6.76 6.93 13.11
C ASN A 195 -5.75 7.38 14.18
N LYS A 196 -5.12 6.45 14.90
CA LYS A 196 -4.11 6.73 15.94
C LYS A 196 -2.94 7.56 15.39
N TYR A 197 -2.49 7.27 14.17
CA TYR A 197 -1.34 7.91 13.54
C TYR A 197 -1.72 8.84 12.38
N PHE A 198 -2.99 9.22 12.24
CA PHE A 198 -3.50 9.95 11.08
C PHE A 198 -2.66 11.20 10.75
N ASN A 199 -2.40 12.06 11.74
CA ASN A 199 -1.63 13.29 11.53
C ASN A 199 -0.20 13.00 11.07
N LYS A 200 0.41 11.90 11.56
CA LYS A 200 1.74 11.50 11.15
C LYS A 200 1.76 10.95 9.73
N LEU A 201 0.77 10.13 9.36
CA LEU A 201 0.60 9.63 8.01
C LEU A 201 0.32 10.77 7.01
N ILE A 202 -0.54 11.72 7.37
CA ILE A 202 -0.84 12.90 6.55
C ILE A 202 0.40 13.77 6.32
N SER A 203 1.33 13.85 7.28
CA SER A 203 2.54 14.65 7.10
C SER A 203 3.42 14.20 5.93
N MET A 204 3.35 12.92 5.51
CA MET A 204 3.98 12.46 4.26
C MET A 204 3.41 13.15 3.01
N CYS A 205 2.14 13.57 3.09
CA CYS A 205 1.40 14.16 1.98
C CYS A 205 1.44 15.69 1.98
N GLU A 206 2.05 16.31 2.97
CA GLU A 206 2.15 17.78 3.10
C GLU A 206 3.54 18.27 2.74
N LYS A 207 4.55 17.51 3.10
CA LYS A 207 5.94 17.77 2.75
C LYS A 207 6.59 16.53 2.16
N GLU A 208 7.30 16.67 1.05
CA GLU A 208 8.10 15.58 0.50
C GLU A 208 9.35 15.35 1.38
N HIS A 209 9.40 14.19 2.01
CA HIS A 209 10.51 13.77 2.85
C HIS A 209 11.57 12.98 2.04
N TYR A 210 12.72 12.72 2.67
CA TYR A 210 13.75 11.87 2.10
C TYR A 210 14.31 10.91 3.18
N PRO A 211 14.02 9.58 3.11
CA PRO A 211 13.08 8.95 2.17
C PRO A 211 11.65 9.46 2.34
N PHE A 212 10.82 9.31 1.32
CA PHE A 212 9.43 9.79 1.32
C PHE A 212 8.64 9.23 2.52
N GLU A 213 8.85 7.95 2.84
CA GLU A 213 8.18 7.21 3.90
C GLU A 213 8.73 7.49 5.32
N LYS A 214 9.62 8.46 5.50
CA LYS A 214 10.22 8.81 6.79
C LYS A 214 9.20 8.93 7.95
N PRO A 215 8.03 9.59 7.79
CA PRO A 215 7.02 9.64 8.84
C PRO A 215 6.44 8.25 9.19
N LEU A 216 6.29 7.36 8.19
CA LEU A 216 5.83 5.99 8.39
C LEU A 216 6.89 5.17 9.14
N HIS A 217 8.17 5.31 8.78
CA HIS A 217 9.28 4.65 9.49
C HIS A 217 9.38 5.09 10.95
N GLU A 218 9.01 6.33 11.28
CA GLU A 218 8.96 6.80 12.66
C GLU A 218 7.80 6.16 13.46
N ILE A 219 6.71 5.77 12.79
CA ILE A 219 5.65 4.96 13.41
C ILE A 219 6.18 3.56 13.73
N TYR A 220 6.88 2.91 12.79
CA TYR A 220 7.42 1.56 12.97
C TYR A 220 8.49 1.43 14.07
N LYS A 221 9.12 2.54 14.47
CA LYS A 221 10.01 2.55 15.64
C LYS A 221 9.24 2.35 16.96
N LYS A 222 7.95 2.66 16.97
CA LYS A 222 7.08 2.56 18.15
C LYS A 222 6.13 1.37 18.08
N GLU A 223 5.72 1.01 16.86
CA GLU A 223 4.77 -0.04 16.58
C GLU A 223 5.43 -1.24 15.90
N TYR A 224 4.74 -2.36 15.91
CA TYR A 224 5.21 -3.55 15.22
C TYR A 224 4.88 -3.49 13.73
N CYS A 225 5.90 -3.64 12.90
CA CYS A 225 5.74 -3.88 11.46
C CYS A 225 6.48 -5.15 11.07
N PHE A 226 5.85 -6.01 10.26
CA PHE A 226 6.44 -7.27 9.82
C PHE A 226 6.39 -7.39 8.30
N SER A 227 7.41 -8.05 7.73
CA SER A 227 7.46 -8.46 6.33
C SER A 227 7.63 -9.98 6.19
N PRO A 228 7.05 -10.60 5.15
CA PRO A 228 7.06 -12.04 4.96
C PRO A 228 8.39 -12.53 4.37
N ILE A 229 8.77 -13.75 4.71
CA ILE A 229 9.89 -14.48 4.11
C ILE A 229 9.35 -15.81 3.58
N PRO A 230 9.32 -16.04 2.26
CA PRO A 230 9.62 -15.12 1.16
C PRO A 230 8.53 -14.03 0.94
N SER A 231 8.83 -13.07 0.08
CA SER A 231 7.89 -12.00 -0.33
C SER A 231 6.56 -12.55 -0.85
N LEU A 232 5.47 -11.87 -0.50
CA LEU A 232 4.11 -12.12 -1.02
C LEU A 232 3.78 -11.26 -2.24
N ALA A 233 4.56 -10.21 -2.46
CA ALA A 233 4.47 -9.35 -3.64
C ALA A 233 5.86 -8.93 -4.11
N VAL A 234 5.93 -8.41 -5.33
CA VAL A 234 7.12 -7.78 -5.90
C VAL A 234 6.76 -6.41 -6.47
N HIS A 235 7.69 -5.48 -6.33
CA HIS A 235 7.58 -4.08 -6.79
C HIS A 235 8.47 -3.85 -8.01
#